data_9b05b6c0b7cbf8e894d1163025b4b0d8
#
_entry.id   9b05b6c0b7cbf8e894d1163025b4b0d8
#
_cell.length_a   1.000
_cell.length_b   1.000
_cell.length_c   1.000
_cell.angle_alpha   90.00
_cell.angle_beta   90.00
_cell.angle_gamma   90.00
#
_symmetry.space_group_name_H-M   'P 1'
#
loop_
_entity.id
_entity.type
_entity.pdbx_description
1 polymer ?
#
loop_
_entity_poly.entity_id
_entity_poly.type
_entity_poly.pdbx_seq_one_letter_code
_entity_poly.pdbx_strand_id
1 'polypeptide(L)'
;MRVVAAMSGGVDSAVAASRMIEAGHEVVGVHLALSRSAATLRESARGCCTIEDAGDARRVADRLGIPFYVWDLASRFERDVVEDFAAEYAAGRTPNPCLRCNERIKFAGLLDKAVALGFDAVATGHYAQIVQGPTGRELHRAVDAAKDQSYVLGVLDADQLARSFFPLGDSTKTQVRAEAAERGFAVARKPDSHDICFIPDGDTRGWLNRRLGERPGELVDAVTGAVVGSHTGAHGFTVGQRRGLGIDRSALDGDPRYVVEIDAPSNRVVIGTADLLGVDLIVGDHVRWCGPAPGERVALGAQVRAHGE
;
A
#
# COMPACT_ATOMS: atom_id res chain seq x y z
N MET A 1 -6.53 5.82 27.24
CA MET A 1 -7.47 5.71 26.08
C MET A 1 -7.70 4.24 25.80
N ARG A 2 -8.85 3.90 25.23
CA ARG A 2 -9.12 2.56 24.69
C ARG A 2 -8.70 2.50 23.22
N VAL A 3 -7.76 1.66 22.90
CA VAL A 3 -7.12 1.65 21.56
C VAL A 3 -7.25 0.28 20.92
N VAL A 4 -7.65 0.24 19.66
CA VAL A 4 -7.57 -0.95 18.82
C VAL A 4 -6.18 -1.00 18.16
N ALA A 5 -5.39 -2.03 18.43
CA ALA A 5 -4.16 -2.31 17.73
C ALA A 5 -4.44 -3.22 16.51
N ALA A 6 -4.19 -2.73 15.31
CA ALA A 6 -4.30 -3.52 14.09
C ALA A 6 -3.12 -4.50 13.99
N MET A 7 -3.38 -5.79 14.18
CA MET A 7 -2.37 -6.84 14.28
C MET A 7 -2.38 -7.71 13.01
N SER A 8 -1.43 -7.49 12.12
CA SER A 8 -1.30 -8.24 10.86
C SER A 8 -0.62 -9.60 11.00
N GLY A 9 -0.06 -9.92 12.18
CA GLY A 9 0.79 -11.11 12.37
C GLY A 9 2.25 -10.88 11.95
N GLY A 10 2.64 -9.65 11.68
CA GLY A 10 4.02 -9.22 11.42
C GLY A 10 4.68 -8.59 12.64
N VAL A 11 6.01 -8.45 12.57
CA VAL A 11 6.83 -7.88 13.65
C VAL A 11 6.42 -6.44 14.01
N ASP A 12 6.12 -5.63 13.02
CA ASP A 12 5.81 -4.20 13.19
C ASP A 12 4.52 -4.02 14.00
N SER A 13 3.47 -4.73 13.64
CA SER A 13 2.19 -4.65 14.35
C SER A 13 2.28 -5.20 15.79
N ALA A 14 3.16 -6.18 16.02
CA ALA A 14 3.41 -6.74 17.35
C ALA A 14 4.06 -5.70 18.28
N VAL A 15 5.12 -5.04 17.80
CA VAL A 15 5.83 -3.99 18.57
C VAL A 15 4.94 -2.76 18.74
N ALA A 16 4.19 -2.36 17.71
CA ALA A 16 3.24 -1.25 17.83
C ALA A 16 2.23 -1.48 18.94
N ALA A 17 1.62 -2.67 19.01
CA ALA A 17 0.67 -3.03 20.07
C ALA A 17 1.33 -2.98 21.47
N SER A 18 2.55 -3.50 21.59
CA SER A 18 3.31 -3.48 22.85
C SER A 18 3.59 -2.05 23.33
N ARG A 19 4.05 -1.17 22.45
CA ARG A 19 4.32 0.23 22.80
C ARG A 19 3.08 0.99 23.24
N MET A 20 1.90 0.67 22.67
CA MET A 20 0.65 1.27 23.13
C MET A 20 0.28 0.86 24.54
N ILE A 21 0.55 -0.39 24.94
CA ILE A 21 0.35 -0.88 26.31
C ILE A 21 1.32 -0.13 27.26
N GLU A 22 2.59 -0.01 26.90
CA GLU A 22 3.60 0.69 27.70
C GLU A 22 3.31 2.19 27.85
N ALA A 23 2.66 2.78 26.84
CA ALA A 23 2.16 4.16 26.92
C ALA A 23 0.92 4.31 27.83
N GLY A 24 0.47 3.22 28.50
CA GLY A 24 -0.62 3.24 29.45
C GLY A 24 -2.01 3.21 28.83
N HIS A 25 -2.15 2.73 27.59
CA HIS A 25 -3.45 2.58 26.94
C HIS A 25 -4.08 1.20 27.25
N GLU A 26 -5.39 1.14 27.31
CA GLU A 26 -6.16 -0.11 27.28
C GLU A 26 -6.22 -0.60 25.82
N VAL A 27 -5.52 -1.69 25.52
CA VAL A 27 -5.33 -2.16 24.15
C VAL A 27 -6.11 -3.44 23.87
N VAL A 28 -6.75 -3.47 22.71
CA VAL A 28 -7.39 -4.66 22.14
C VAL A 28 -6.77 -4.95 20.79
N GLY A 29 -6.27 -6.18 20.58
CA GLY A 29 -5.73 -6.63 19.32
C GLY A 29 -6.84 -6.99 18.33
N VAL A 30 -6.72 -6.51 17.10
CA VAL A 30 -7.65 -6.85 16.01
C VAL A 30 -6.86 -7.28 14.77
N HIS A 31 -7.13 -8.49 14.29
CA HIS A 31 -6.69 -8.94 12.98
C HIS A 31 -7.79 -8.73 11.95
N LEU A 32 -7.44 -8.17 10.79
CA LEU A 32 -8.37 -7.99 9.68
C LEU A 32 -8.28 -9.19 8.73
N ALA A 33 -9.34 -9.99 8.64
CA ALA A 33 -9.45 -11.03 7.63
C ALA A 33 -9.86 -10.36 6.30
N LEU A 34 -8.91 -10.29 5.35
CA LEU A 34 -9.10 -9.60 4.06
C LEU A 34 -9.29 -10.56 2.88
N SER A 35 -9.23 -11.87 3.09
CA SER A 35 -9.45 -12.87 2.04
C SER A 35 -10.35 -14.00 2.55
N ARG A 36 -11.22 -14.49 1.65
CA ARG A 36 -12.06 -15.70 1.86
C ARG A 36 -11.58 -16.90 1.04
N SER A 37 -10.61 -16.72 0.15
CA SER A 37 -10.17 -17.79 -0.75
C SER A 37 -9.35 -18.84 0.01
N ALA A 38 -9.76 -20.10 -0.08
CA ALA A 38 -9.01 -21.24 0.45
C ALA A 38 -7.63 -21.41 -0.22
N ALA A 39 -7.47 -20.97 -1.47
CA ALA A 39 -6.21 -20.97 -2.19
C ALA A 39 -5.26 -19.90 -1.62
N THR A 40 -5.76 -18.66 -1.43
CA THR A 40 -4.99 -17.58 -0.80
C THR A 40 -4.60 -17.92 0.65
N LEU A 41 -5.43 -18.73 1.34
CA LEU A 41 -5.17 -19.20 2.70
C LEU A 41 -4.06 -20.27 2.76
N ARG A 42 -3.77 -20.99 1.67
CA ARG A 42 -2.82 -22.12 1.66
C ARG A 42 -1.49 -21.82 0.96
N GLU A 43 -1.46 -20.93 -0.02
CA GLU A 43 -0.30 -20.71 -0.89
C GLU A 43 0.54 -19.48 -0.54
N SER A 44 0.04 -18.57 0.28
CA SER A 44 0.75 -17.33 0.57
C SER A 44 1.48 -17.38 1.92
N ALA A 45 2.61 -18.03 1.97
CA ALA A 45 3.56 -17.88 3.09
C ALA A 45 4.05 -16.42 3.28
N ARG A 46 3.54 -15.45 2.51
CA ARG A 46 4.03 -14.07 2.43
C ARG A 46 2.97 -12.98 2.25
N GLY A 47 1.67 -13.32 2.23
CA GLY A 47 0.58 -12.31 2.24
C GLY A 47 0.23 -11.88 3.66
N CYS A 48 -0.29 -10.67 3.87
CA CYS A 48 -0.58 -10.14 5.21
C CYS A 48 -1.95 -10.55 5.79
N CYS A 49 -2.57 -11.64 5.35
CA CYS A 49 -3.94 -12.00 5.76
C CYS A 49 -4.21 -13.52 5.73
N THR A 50 -3.20 -14.34 6.03
CA THR A 50 -3.34 -15.79 6.10
C THR A 50 -3.89 -16.24 7.46
N ILE A 51 -4.36 -17.49 7.56
CA ILE A 51 -4.72 -18.11 8.86
C ILE A 51 -3.50 -18.15 9.78
N GLU A 52 -2.30 -18.34 9.22
CA GLU A 52 -1.04 -18.35 9.97
C GLU A 52 -0.75 -16.96 10.54
N ASP A 53 -1.00 -15.88 9.77
CA ASP A 53 -0.85 -14.51 10.25
C ASP A 53 -1.81 -14.19 11.39
N ALA A 54 -3.06 -14.64 11.31
CA ALA A 54 -4.01 -14.52 12.39
C ALA A 54 -3.58 -15.30 13.64
N GLY A 55 -2.98 -16.49 13.44
CA GLY A 55 -2.39 -17.30 14.50
C GLY A 55 -1.17 -16.64 15.15
N ASP A 56 -0.30 -16.03 14.33
CA ASP A 56 0.84 -15.24 14.82
C ASP A 56 0.39 -14.03 15.63
N ALA A 57 -0.60 -13.28 15.12
CA ALA A 57 -1.17 -12.13 15.82
C ALA A 57 -1.80 -12.53 17.17
N ARG A 58 -2.53 -13.66 17.19
CA ARG A 58 -3.09 -14.20 18.44
C ARG A 58 -2.00 -14.57 19.45
N ARG A 59 -0.94 -15.28 19.03
CA ARG A 59 0.18 -15.63 19.94
C ARG A 59 0.84 -14.41 20.55
N VAL A 60 0.99 -13.33 19.76
CA VAL A 60 1.50 -12.06 20.28
C VAL A 60 0.51 -11.43 21.26
N ALA A 61 -0.78 -11.40 20.96
CA ALA A 61 -1.81 -10.86 21.85
C ALA A 61 -1.89 -11.63 23.17
N ASP A 62 -1.82 -12.96 23.13
CA ASP A 62 -1.78 -13.81 24.32
C ASP A 62 -0.56 -13.52 25.20
N ARG A 63 0.62 -13.31 24.57
CA ARG A 63 1.85 -12.92 25.27
C ARG A 63 1.77 -11.53 25.89
N LEU A 64 1.07 -10.61 25.24
CA LEU A 64 0.83 -9.24 25.75
C LEU A 64 -0.28 -9.20 26.80
N GLY A 65 -1.04 -10.28 26.98
CA GLY A 65 -2.16 -10.34 27.90
C GLY A 65 -3.37 -9.48 27.48
N ILE A 66 -3.56 -9.24 26.17
CA ILE A 66 -4.64 -8.40 25.64
C ILE A 66 -5.72 -9.24 24.96
N PRO A 67 -7.00 -8.79 25.01
CA PRO A 67 -8.05 -9.38 24.19
C PRO A 67 -7.73 -9.31 22.69
N PHE A 68 -8.13 -10.35 21.94
CA PHE A 68 -7.85 -10.44 20.51
C PHE A 68 -9.09 -10.88 19.74
N TYR A 69 -9.38 -10.17 18.65
CA TYR A 69 -10.51 -10.44 17.76
C TYR A 69 -10.06 -10.49 16.30
N VAL A 70 -10.83 -11.24 15.50
CA VAL A 70 -10.70 -11.24 14.04
C VAL A 70 -11.94 -10.56 13.46
N TRP A 71 -11.73 -9.53 12.65
CA TRP A 71 -12.81 -8.84 11.96
C TRP A 71 -12.78 -9.17 10.46
N ASP A 72 -13.89 -9.73 9.97
CA ASP A 72 -14.06 -10.03 8.54
C ASP A 72 -14.36 -8.73 7.78
N LEU A 73 -13.41 -8.33 6.94
CA LEU A 73 -13.52 -7.25 5.97
C LEU A 73 -13.26 -7.73 4.54
N ALA A 74 -13.28 -9.06 4.29
CA ALA A 74 -12.90 -9.64 3.01
C ALA A 74 -13.75 -9.14 1.84
N SER A 75 -15.09 -9.08 1.99
CA SER A 75 -15.97 -8.57 0.94
C SER A 75 -15.74 -7.08 0.65
N ARG A 76 -15.45 -6.29 1.68
CA ARG A 76 -15.13 -4.87 1.53
C ARG A 76 -13.79 -4.69 0.85
N PHE A 77 -12.78 -5.47 1.24
CA PHE A 77 -11.46 -5.44 0.63
C PHE A 77 -11.50 -5.83 -0.85
N GLU A 78 -12.22 -6.89 -1.19
CA GLU A 78 -12.40 -7.31 -2.59
C GLU A 78 -12.98 -6.17 -3.43
N ARG A 79 -14.09 -5.59 -3.01
CA ARG A 79 -14.79 -4.52 -3.74
C ARG A 79 -13.99 -3.21 -3.79
N ASP A 80 -13.45 -2.75 -2.64
CA ASP A 80 -12.93 -1.40 -2.49
C ASP A 80 -11.42 -1.28 -2.82
N VAL A 81 -10.70 -2.42 -2.88
CA VAL A 81 -9.25 -2.44 -3.15
C VAL A 81 -8.91 -3.30 -4.37
N VAL A 82 -9.39 -4.54 -4.41
CA VAL A 82 -8.97 -5.49 -5.47
C VAL A 82 -9.66 -5.19 -6.79
N GLU A 83 -10.96 -4.91 -6.77
CA GLU A 83 -11.71 -4.51 -7.97
C GLU A 83 -11.28 -3.13 -8.47
N ASP A 84 -11.05 -2.15 -7.56
CA ASP A 84 -10.53 -0.83 -7.88
C ASP A 84 -9.15 -0.95 -8.57
N PHE A 85 -8.25 -1.78 -8.03
CA PHE A 85 -6.94 -2.04 -8.62
C PHE A 85 -7.03 -2.57 -10.05
N ALA A 86 -7.90 -3.55 -10.30
CA ALA A 86 -8.10 -4.09 -11.64
C ALA A 86 -8.72 -3.05 -12.60
N ALA A 87 -9.70 -2.26 -12.13
CA ALA A 87 -10.36 -1.22 -12.92
C ALA A 87 -9.39 -0.10 -13.31
N GLU A 88 -8.52 0.33 -12.40
CA GLU A 88 -7.49 1.34 -12.68
C GLU A 88 -6.52 0.87 -13.77
N TYR A 89 -6.03 -0.37 -13.69
CA TYR A 89 -5.18 -0.94 -14.74
C TYR A 89 -5.92 -1.11 -16.06
N ALA A 90 -7.19 -1.51 -16.05
CA ALA A 90 -8.02 -1.58 -17.25
C ALA A 90 -8.20 -0.20 -17.91
N ALA A 91 -8.16 0.87 -17.13
CA ALA A 91 -8.20 2.25 -17.60
C ALA A 91 -6.81 2.84 -17.98
N GLY A 92 -5.75 2.02 -17.97
CA GLY A 92 -4.38 2.45 -18.31
C GLY A 92 -3.66 3.24 -17.20
N ARG A 93 -4.22 3.27 -15.99
CA ARG A 93 -3.59 3.92 -14.83
C ARG A 93 -2.86 2.88 -13.98
N THR A 94 -1.89 3.33 -13.18
CA THR A 94 -1.13 2.44 -12.28
C THR A 94 -1.47 2.80 -10.83
N PRO A 95 -2.42 2.09 -10.21
CA PRO A 95 -2.85 2.37 -8.84
C PRO A 95 -1.83 1.90 -7.81
N ASN A 96 -1.84 2.52 -6.63
CA ASN A 96 -1.21 2.00 -5.43
C ASN A 96 -2.28 1.39 -4.52
N PRO A 97 -2.41 0.05 -4.43
CA PRO A 97 -3.46 -0.60 -3.65
C PRO A 97 -3.31 -0.35 -2.14
N CYS A 98 -2.10 -0.02 -1.64
CA CYS A 98 -1.89 0.31 -0.24
C CYS A 98 -2.55 1.63 0.14
N LEU A 99 -2.59 2.62 -0.75
CA LEU A 99 -3.35 3.86 -0.55
C LEU A 99 -4.84 3.55 -0.36
N ARG A 100 -5.44 2.77 -1.26
CA ARG A 100 -6.85 2.37 -1.17
C ARG A 100 -7.15 1.53 0.07
N CYS A 101 -6.24 0.61 0.44
CA CYS A 101 -6.38 -0.19 1.66
C CYS A 101 -6.35 0.69 2.91
N ASN A 102 -5.44 1.64 2.99
CA ASN A 102 -5.41 2.57 4.12
C ASN A 102 -6.67 3.43 4.15
N GLU A 103 -7.04 4.06 3.03
CA GLU A 103 -8.23 4.92 2.92
C GLU A 103 -9.50 4.18 3.32
N ARG A 104 -9.79 3.02 2.71
CA ARG A 104 -11.13 2.40 2.74
C ARG A 104 -11.26 1.26 3.73
N ILE A 105 -10.16 0.59 4.07
CA ILE A 105 -10.17 -0.57 4.96
C ILE A 105 -9.69 -0.21 6.36
N LYS A 106 -8.46 0.34 6.49
CA LYS A 106 -7.88 0.58 7.81
C LYS A 106 -8.44 1.83 8.49
N PHE A 107 -8.63 2.92 7.76
CA PHE A 107 -9.04 4.21 8.36
C PHE A 107 -10.50 4.61 8.07
N ALA A 108 -11.18 3.93 7.17
CA ALA A 108 -12.64 4.04 7.07
C ALA A 108 -13.36 2.79 7.59
N GLY A 109 -12.78 1.59 7.45
CA GLY A 109 -13.41 0.34 7.90
C GLY A 109 -13.11 0.00 9.35
N LEU A 110 -11.82 -0.09 9.69
CA LEU A 110 -11.40 -0.46 11.04
C LEU A 110 -11.65 0.68 12.04
N LEU A 111 -11.23 1.93 11.71
CA LEU A 111 -11.39 3.06 12.63
C LEU A 111 -12.87 3.37 12.91
N ASP A 112 -13.72 3.45 11.87
CA ASP A 112 -15.15 3.72 12.06
C ASP A 112 -15.80 2.65 12.94
N LYS A 113 -15.47 1.37 12.71
CA LYS A 113 -15.97 0.27 13.52
C LYS A 113 -15.43 0.33 14.96
N ALA A 114 -14.17 0.69 15.15
CA ALA A 114 -13.58 0.86 16.47
C ALA A 114 -14.30 1.98 17.25
N VAL A 115 -14.53 3.13 16.63
CA VAL A 115 -15.24 4.27 17.22
C VAL A 115 -16.69 3.88 17.57
N ALA A 116 -17.40 3.19 16.66
CA ALA A 116 -18.75 2.70 16.91
C ALA A 116 -18.84 1.72 18.10
N LEU A 117 -17.75 1.01 18.41
CA LEU A 117 -17.64 0.11 19.58
C LEU A 117 -17.11 0.82 20.83
N GLY A 118 -16.94 2.14 20.80
CA GLY A 118 -16.51 2.96 21.95
C GLY A 118 -15.01 2.96 22.18
N PHE A 119 -14.18 2.63 21.18
CA PHE A 119 -12.74 2.87 21.24
C PHE A 119 -12.42 4.31 20.83
N ASP A 120 -11.35 4.85 21.40
CA ASP A 120 -10.92 6.24 21.18
C ASP A 120 -10.07 6.38 19.91
N ALA A 121 -9.28 5.35 19.58
CA ALA A 121 -8.28 5.41 18.51
C ALA A 121 -7.87 4.03 17.98
N VAL A 122 -7.12 4.04 16.88
CA VAL A 122 -6.49 2.88 16.26
C VAL A 122 -4.98 3.05 16.23
N ALA A 123 -4.22 2.01 16.56
CA ALA A 123 -2.79 1.95 16.40
C ALA A 123 -2.41 0.95 15.30
N THR A 124 -1.44 1.31 14.47
CA THR A 124 -0.94 0.44 13.39
C THR A 124 0.57 0.41 13.36
N GLY A 125 1.14 -0.65 12.76
CA GLY A 125 2.58 -0.82 12.59
C GLY A 125 3.18 -0.03 11.42
N HIS A 126 2.58 1.09 11.00
CA HIS A 126 3.16 1.93 9.96
C HIS A 126 4.34 2.74 10.48
N TYR A 127 5.34 2.90 9.61
CA TYR A 127 6.46 3.81 9.82
C TYR A 127 6.09 5.20 9.33
N ALA A 128 5.60 6.02 10.22
CA ALA A 128 5.30 7.44 10.04
C ALA A 128 5.26 8.11 11.41
N GLN A 129 5.44 9.41 11.50
CA GLN A 129 5.34 10.15 12.75
C GLN A 129 4.08 11.00 12.78
N ILE A 130 3.47 11.12 13.96
CA ILE A 130 2.45 12.12 14.24
C ILE A 130 3.05 13.13 15.19
N VAL A 131 3.13 14.37 14.75
CA VAL A 131 3.69 15.49 15.50
C VAL A 131 2.59 16.48 15.84
N GLN A 132 2.63 17.08 17.03
CA GLN A 132 1.70 18.15 17.38
C GLN A 132 2.20 19.46 16.76
N GLY A 133 1.51 19.91 15.72
CA GLY A 133 1.75 21.18 15.06
C GLY A 133 0.87 22.31 15.61
N PRO A 134 1.02 23.53 15.06
CA PRO A 134 0.28 24.73 15.50
C PRO A 134 -1.24 24.61 15.31
N THR A 135 -1.69 23.87 14.29
CA THR A 135 -3.10 23.79 13.89
C THR A 135 -3.73 22.41 14.18
N GLY A 136 -2.97 21.51 14.81
CA GLY A 136 -3.41 20.15 15.10
C GLY A 136 -2.31 19.13 14.90
N ARG A 137 -2.68 17.86 14.76
CA ARG A 137 -1.74 16.78 14.47
C ARG A 137 -1.28 16.84 13.01
N GLU A 138 0.00 16.64 12.79
CA GLU A 138 0.64 16.61 11.48
C GLU A 138 1.24 15.24 11.22
N LEU A 139 1.11 14.77 9.98
CA LEU A 139 1.73 13.54 9.51
C LEU A 139 3.13 13.86 8.97
N HIS A 140 4.15 13.25 9.55
CA HIS A 140 5.54 13.41 9.17
C HIS A 140 6.15 12.10 8.71
N ARG A 141 7.25 12.19 7.95
CA ARG A 141 8.03 11.01 7.53
C ARG A 141 8.62 10.30 8.74
N ALA A 142 8.80 8.98 8.61
CA ALA A 142 9.50 8.19 9.60
C ALA A 142 10.99 8.54 9.66
N VAL A 143 11.62 8.24 10.81
CA VAL A 143 13.08 8.34 10.97
C VAL A 143 13.82 7.37 10.05
N ASP A 144 13.26 6.16 9.84
CA ASP A 144 13.78 5.20 8.87
C ASP A 144 13.27 5.55 7.47
N ALA A 145 14.05 6.33 6.71
CA ALA A 145 13.68 6.77 5.36
C ALA A 145 13.47 5.59 4.39
N ALA A 146 14.18 4.45 4.60
CA ALA A 146 14.00 3.26 3.76
C ALA A 146 12.71 2.50 4.06
N LYS A 147 12.06 2.78 5.19
CA LYS A 147 10.80 2.17 5.62
C LYS A 147 9.66 3.18 5.73
N ASP A 148 9.89 4.44 5.39
CA ASP A 148 8.86 5.48 5.45
C ASP A 148 7.61 5.08 4.69
N GLN A 149 6.48 5.17 5.38
CA GLN A 149 5.15 4.84 4.86
C GLN A 149 4.18 6.04 4.96
N SER A 150 4.70 7.22 5.25
CA SER A 150 3.88 8.44 5.35
C SER A 150 3.10 8.72 4.05
N TYR A 151 3.69 8.40 2.90
CA TYR A 151 3.06 8.60 1.60
C TYR A 151 1.76 7.80 1.40
N VAL A 152 1.66 6.58 1.94
CA VAL A 152 0.41 5.79 1.86
C VAL A 152 -0.61 6.17 2.94
N LEU A 153 -0.24 7.04 3.87
CA LEU A 153 -1.09 7.60 4.92
C LEU A 153 -1.59 9.01 4.58
N GLY A 154 -1.09 9.63 3.51
CA GLY A 154 -1.55 10.94 3.03
C GLY A 154 -3.02 10.98 2.58
N VAL A 155 -3.72 9.87 2.62
CA VAL A 155 -5.17 9.74 2.38
C VAL A 155 -6.02 9.99 3.62
N LEU A 156 -5.40 10.17 4.79
CA LEU A 156 -6.09 10.45 6.04
C LEU A 156 -6.55 11.91 6.11
N ASP A 157 -7.74 12.12 6.60
CA ASP A 157 -8.18 13.45 7.01
C ASP A 157 -7.76 13.78 8.45
N ALA A 158 -8.03 15.03 8.89
CA ALA A 158 -7.64 15.51 10.20
C ALA A 158 -8.27 14.70 11.36
N ASP A 159 -9.53 14.29 11.22
CA ASP A 159 -10.24 13.52 12.24
C ASP A 159 -9.70 12.09 12.35
N GLN A 160 -9.40 11.46 11.21
CA GLN A 160 -8.76 10.15 11.17
C GLN A 160 -7.34 10.20 11.76
N LEU A 161 -6.57 11.23 11.42
CA LEU A 161 -5.23 11.43 11.96
C LEU A 161 -5.26 11.67 13.48
N ALA A 162 -6.24 12.44 13.97
CA ALA A 162 -6.42 12.70 15.40
C ALA A 162 -6.69 11.43 16.23
N ARG A 163 -7.27 10.40 15.59
CA ARG A 163 -7.59 9.10 16.22
C ARG A 163 -6.64 7.97 15.82
N SER A 164 -5.47 8.30 15.29
CA SER A 164 -4.47 7.33 14.82
C SER A 164 -3.20 7.39 15.66
N PHE A 165 -2.54 6.23 15.80
CA PHE A 165 -1.21 6.11 16.37
C PHE A 165 -0.30 5.31 15.44
N PHE A 166 0.91 5.80 15.21
CA PHE A 166 1.98 5.15 14.47
C PHE A 166 3.21 5.00 15.36
N PRO A 167 3.21 4.03 16.30
CA PRO A 167 4.20 3.96 17.37
C PRO A 167 5.62 3.66 16.89
N LEU A 168 5.83 3.35 15.60
CA LEU A 168 7.13 2.96 15.03
C LEU A 168 7.84 4.10 14.29
N GLY A 169 7.21 5.26 14.17
CA GLY A 169 7.72 6.35 13.32
C GLY A 169 9.07 6.93 13.76
N ASP A 170 9.43 6.79 15.02
CA ASP A 170 10.68 7.25 15.65
C ASP A 170 11.80 6.20 15.66
N SER A 171 11.58 5.03 15.05
CA SER A 171 12.47 3.87 15.17
C SER A 171 12.85 3.32 13.79
N THR A 172 14.06 2.77 13.71
CA THR A 172 14.48 2.01 12.53
C THR A 172 13.94 0.59 12.57
N LYS A 173 13.81 -0.04 11.40
CA LYS A 173 13.40 -1.45 11.30
C LYS A 173 14.30 -2.40 12.11
N THR A 174 15.58 -2.10 12.16
CA THR A 174 16.55 -2.89 12.94
C THR A 174 16.25 -2.81 14.45
N GLN A 175 15.93 -1.62 14.95
CA GLN A 175 15.53 -1.42 16.36
C GLN A 175 14.21 -2.15 16.67
N VAL A 176 13.21 -2.04 15.79
CA VAL A 176 11.92 -2.73 15.96
C VAL A 176 12.10 -4.25 16.01
N ARG A 177 12.97 -4.83 15.17
CA ARG A 177 13.28 -6.27 15.22
C ARG A 177 14.02 -6.68 16.49
N ALA A 178 14.97 -5.89 16.96
CA ALA A 178 15.69 -6.13 18.21
C ALA A 178 14.71 -6.12 19.39
N GLU A 179 13.86 -5.11 19.47
CA GLU A 179 12.83 -4.99 20.49
C GLU A 179 11.85 -6.17 20.48
N ALA A 180 11.41 -6.60 19.31
CA ALA A 180 10.56 -7.79 19.18
C ALA A 180 11.24 -9.06 19.69
N ALA A 181 12.55 -9.20 19.46
CA ALA A 181 13.35 -10.33 19.93
C ALA A 181 13.51 -10.29 21.45
N GLU A 182 13.82 -9.14 22.04
CA GLU A 182 13.92 -8.92 23.49
C GLU A 182 12.61 -9.24 24.21
N ARG A 183 11.47 -8.90 23.62
CA ARG A 183 10.13 -9.22 24.11
C ARG A 183 9.77 -10.71 23.89
N GLY A 184 10.61 -11.46 23.17
CA GLY A 184 10.42 -12.87 22.85
C GLY A 184 9.22 -13.12 21.91
N PHE A 185 8.95 -12.18 21.01
CA PHE A 185 7.93 -12.39 19.97
C PHE A 185 8.45 -13.36 18.90
N ALA A 186 7.73 -14.45 18.66
CA ALA A 186 8.10 -15.44 17.64
C ALA A 186 8.23 -14.84 16.24
N VAL A 187 7.50 -13.74 15.99
CA VAL A 187 7.48 -12.99 14.71
C VAL A 187 8.72 -12.10 14.49
N ALA A 188 9.64 -11.98 15.44
CA ALA A 188 10.82 -11.10 15.35
C ALA A 188 11.67 -11.34 14.08
N ARG A 189 11.76 -12.60 13.64
CA ARG A 189 12.52 -13.01 12.44
C ARG A 189 11.66 -13.21 11.20
N LYS A 190 10.35 -12.95 11.29
CA LYS A 190 9.44 -13.10 10.14
C LYS A 190 9.84 -12.12 9.04
N PRO A 191 9.91 -12.57 7.75
CA PRO A 191 10.16 -11.67 6.63
C PRO A 191 9.11 -10.56 6.55
N ASP A 192 9.49 -9.42 5.94
CA ASP A 192 8.53 -8.36 5.64
C ASP A 192 7.52 -8.83 4.59
N SER A 193 6.31 -8.28 4.64
CA SER A 193 5.27 -8.53 3.63
C SER A 193 5.72 -8.04 2.25
N HIS A 194 5.22 -8.67 1.19
CA HIS A 194 5.46 -8.24 -0.19
C HIS A 194 4.66 -6.99 -0.54
N ASP A 195 5.05 -6.35 -1.66
CA ASP A 195 4.49 -5.07 -2.13
C ASP A 195 2.96 -5.12 -2.32
N ILE A 196 2.40 -6.21 -2.90
CA ILE A 196 0.96 -6.36 -3.10
C ILE A 196 0.47 -7.62 -2.39
N CYS A 197 -0.24 -7.43 -1.28
CA CYS A 197 -0.61 -8.52 -0.37
C CYS A 197 -1.55 -9.58 -0.99
N PHE A 198 -2.31 -9.25 -2.03
CA PHE A 198 -3.21 -10.18 -2.74
C PHE A 198 -2.62 -10.75 -4.03
N ILE A 199 -1.36 -10.43 -4.37
CA ILE A 199 -0.57 -11.01 -5.46
C ILE A 199 0.71 -11.63 -4.88
N PRO A 200 0.61 -12.80 -4.25
CA PRO A 200 1.70 -13.36 -3.45
C PRO A 200 2.91 -13.81 -4.27
N ASP A 201 2.72 -14.13 -5.55
CA ASP A 201 3.76 -14.51 -6.51
C ASP A 201 4.48 -13.29 -7.12
N GLY A 202 3.97 -12.07 -6.91
CA GLY A 202 4.49 -10.84 -7.51
C GLY A 202 4.22 -10.70 -9.01
N ASP A 203 3.52 -11.66 -9.62
CA ASP A 203 3.15 -11.61 -11.04
C ASP A 203 1.87 -10.79 -11.27
N THR A 204 2.02 -9.47 -11.15
CA THR A 204 0.90 -8.54 -11.38
C THR A 204 0.31 -8.67 -12.78
N ARG A 205 1.14 -8.86 -13.82
CA ARG A 205 0.66 -9.01 -15.20
C ARG A 205 -0.16 -10.28 -15.37
N GLY A 206 0.33 -11.41 -14.90
CA GLY A 206 -0.42 -12.68 -14.96
C GLY A 206 -1.70 -12.63 -14.15
N TRP A 207 -1.67 -11.97 -12.97
CA TRP A 207 -2.87 -11.77 -12.16
C TRP A 207 -3.93 -10.91 -12.90
N LEU A 208 -3.53 -9.80 -13.54
CA LEU A 208 -4.40 -8.96 -14.33
C LEU A 208 -4.97 -9.72 -15.55
N ASN A 209 -4.13 -10.49 -16.26
CA ASN A 209 -4.59 -11.31 -17.39
C ASN A 209 -5.63 -12.36 -16.98
N ARG A 210 -5.45 -13.02 -15.82
CA ARG A 210 -6.44 -13.95 -15.28
C ARG A 210 -7.78 -13.27 -14.94
N ARG A 211 -7.74 -12.01 -14.48
CA ARG A 211 -8.94 -11.30 -14.04
C ARG A 211 -9.65 -10.52 -15.13
N LEU A 212 -8.92 -9.88 -16.03
CA LEU A 212 -9.44 -9.01 -17.10
C LEU A 212 -9.53 -9.71 -18.45
N GLY A 213 -8.89 -10.88 -18.58
CA GLY A 213 -8.72 -11.58 -19.85
C GLY A 213 -7.58 -11.01 -20.68
N GLU A 214 -7.08 -11.82 -21.60
CA GLU A 214 -6.07 -11.36 -22.55
C GLU A 214 -6.72 -10.56 -23.68
N ARG A 215 -6.12 -9.44 -24.04
CA ARG A 215 -6.49 -8.58 -25.17
C ARG A 215 -5.23 -8.28 -25.97
N PRO A 216 -4.92 -9.06 -27.04
CA PRO A 216 -3.76 -8.78 -27.88
C PRO A 216 -3.81 -7.35 -28.45
N GLY A 217 -2.67 -6.67 -28.43
CA GLY A 217 -2.52 -5.29 -28.90
C GLY A 217 -1.10 -5.01 -29.36
N GLU A 218 -0.85 -3.78 -29.76
CA GLU A 218 0.39 -3.33 -30.40
C GLU A 218 1.24 -2.49 -29.48
N LEU A 219 2.57 -2.68 -29.57
CA LEU A 219 3.57 -1.75 -29.08
C LEU A 219 3.97 -0.82 -30.25
N VAL A 220 3.81 0.46 -30.06
CA VAL A 220 4.01 1.49 -31.10
C VAL A 220 5.11 2.44 -30.68
N ASP A 221 6.02 2.74 -31.60
CA ASP A 221 7.07 3.74 -31.37
C ASP A 221 6.48 5.15 -31.40
N ALA A 222 6.79 5.95 -30.38
CA ALA A 222 6.23 7.29 -30.16
C ALA A 222 6.57 8.31 -31.26
N VAL A 223 7.72 8.13 -31.91
CA VAL A 223 8.23 9.10 -32.91
C VAL A 223 7.76 8.75 -34.32
N THR A 224 7.84 7.47 -34.67
CA THR A 224 7.58 7.00 -36.03
C THR A 224 6.14 6.52 -36.23
N GLY A 225 5.43 6.19 -35.16
CA GLY A 225 4.13 5.54 -35.21
C GLY A 225 4.19 4.08 -35.69
N ALA A 226 5.37 3.52 -35.90
CA ALA A 226 5.54 2.16 -36.37
C ALA A 226 5.21 1.14 -35.28
N VAL A 227 4.60 0.02 -35.67
CA VAL A 227 4.42 -1.13 -34.78
C VAL A 227 5.76 -1.84 -34.60
N VAL A 228 6.24 -1.93 -33.38
CA VAL A 228 7.54 -2.48 -33.00
C VAL A 228 7.44 -3.73 -32.11
N GLY A 229 6.23 -4.19 -31.85
CA GLY A 229 5.96 -5.39 -31.08
C GLY A 229 4.47 -5.60 -30.80
N SER A 230 4.19 -6.63 -30.01
CA SER A 230 2.82 -6.94 -29.57
C SER A 230 2.80 -7.31 -28.10
N HIS A 231 1.61 -7.28 -27.51
CA HIS A 231 1.38 -7.66 -26.11
C HIS A 231 0.05 -8.38 -25.92
N THR A 232 -0.17 -8.96 -24.74
CA THR A 232 -1.39 -9.70 -24.38
C THR A 232 -2.44 -8.84 -23.67
N GLY A 233 -2.14 -7.55 -23.42
CA GLY A 233 -3.04 -6.59 -22.79
C GLY A 233 -2.29 -5.34 -22.34
N ALA A 234 -2.81 -4.14 -22.72
CA ALA A 234 -2.23 -2.86 -22.32
C ALA A 234 -2.24 -2.69 -20.79
N HIS A 235 -3.18 -3.31 -20.09
CA HIS A 235 -3.26 -3.35 -18.63
C HIS A 235 -2.05 -4.02 -17.94
N GLY A 236 -1.20 -4.74 -18.67
CA GLY A 236 0.04 -5.33 -18.15
C GLY A 236 1.23 -4.38 -18.13
N PHE A 237 1.04 -3.10 -18.44
CA PHE A 237 2.11 -2.10 -18.55
C PHE A 237 1.92 -0.93 -17.59
N THR A 238 3.01 -0.22 -17.35
CA THR A 238 3.06 0.99 -16.51
C THR A 238 3.91 2.04 -17.20
N VAL A 239 3.48 3.30 -17.21
CA VAL A 239 4.27 4.42 -17.74
C VAL A 239 5.61 4.51 -17.01
N GLY A 240 6.71 4.64 -17.75
CA GLY A 240 8.09 4.57 -17.24
C GLY A 240 8.67 3.14 -17.16
N GLN A 241 7.91 2.11 -17.50
CA GLN A 241 8.39 0.73 -17.53
C GLN A 241 9.45 0.56 -18.64
N ARG A 242 10.61 -0.01 -18.27
CA ARG A 242 11.74 -0.27 -19.17
C ARG A 242 11.90 -1.75 -19.52
N ARG A 243 11.56 -2.65 -18.58
CA ARG A 243 11.81 -4.09 -18.72
C ARG A 243 10.55 -4.83 -19.15
N GLY A 244 10.72 -5.98 -19.81
CA GLY A 244 9.59 -6.85 -20.19
C GLY A 244 8.71 -6.28 -21.29
N LEU A 245 9.25 -5.40 -22.16
CA LEU A 245 8.50 -4.84 -23.28
C LEU A 245 8.31 -5.83 -24.44
N GLY A 246 9.19 -6.84 -24.58
CA GLY A 246 9.08 -7.84 -25.64
C GLY A 246 9.36 -7.28 -27.05
N ILE A 247 10.12 -6.18 -27.14
CA ILE A 247 10.50 -5.53 -28.41
C ILE A 247 11.80 -6.07 -28.96
N ASP A 248 11.91 -6.14 -30.28
CA ASP A 248 13.17 -6.38 -30.97
C ASP A 248 14.01 -5.10 -30.98
N ARG A 249 15.05 -5.08 -30.15
CA ARG A 249 15.97 -3.93 -30.05
C ARG A 249 16.81 -3.72 -31.30
N SER A 250 16.96 -4.73 -32.16
CA SER A 250 17.72 -4.60 -33.41
C SER A 250 16.98 -3.76 -34.46
N ALA A 251 15.68 -3.61 -34.33
CA ALA A 251 14.84 -2.75 -35.16
C ALA A 251 14.84 -1.27 -34.72
N LEU A 252 15.50 -0.96 -33.61
CA LEU A 252 15.58 0.38 -33.01
C LEU A 252 17.05 0.84 -32.99
N ASP A 253 17.28 2.12 -32.77
CA ASP A 253 18.58 2.80 -32.73
C ASP A 253 19.54 2.33 -31.61
N GLY A 254 19.13 1.34 -30.81
CA GLY A 254 19.92 0.80 -29.70
C GLY A 254 19.65 1.49 -28.35
N ASP A 255 18.96 2.62 -28.35
CA ASP A 255 18.63 3.35 -27.14
C ASP A 255 17.58 2.63 -26.28
N PRO A 256 17.63 2.78 -24.93
CA PRO A 256 16.63 2.23 -24.05
C PRO A 256 15.23 2.77 -24.37
N ARG A 257 14.24 1.89 -24.39
CA ARG A 257 12.83 2.27 -24.55
C ARG A 257 12.06 2.11 -23.26
N TYR A 258 11.11 3.00 -23.10
CA TYR A 258 10.20 3.09 -21.95
C TYR A 258 8.76 3.17 -22.44
N VAL A 259 7.83 2.67 -21.66
CA VAL A 259 6.40 2.97 -21.88
C VAL A 259 6.20 4.46 -21.58
N VAL A 260 5.79 5.22 -22.58
CA VAL A 260 5.53 6.66 -22.45
C VAL A 260 4.03 6.97 -22.36
N GLU A 261 3.19 6.10 -22.94
CA GLU A 261 1.74 6.25 -22.88
C GLU A 261 1.04 4.88 -22.94
N ILE A 262 -0.12 4.78 -22.32
CA ILE A 262 -1.02 3.62 -22.41
C ILE A 262 -2.38 4.13 -22.91
N ASP A 263 -2.70 3.81 -24.15
CA ASP A 263 -4.01 4.05 -24.74
C ASP A 263 -4.91 2.83 -24.47
N ALA A 264 -5.58 2.83 -23.33
CA ALA A 264 -6.41 1.73 -22.89
C ALA A 264 -7.63 1.49 -23.82
N PRO A 265 -8.35 2.53 -24.33
CA PRO A 265 -9.43 2.36 -25.30
C PRO A 265 -9.01 1.60 -26.55
N SER A 266 -7.92 1.99 -27.19
CA SER A 266 -7.41 1.31 -28.40
C SER A 266 -6.56 0.08 -28.11
N ASN A 267 -6.29 -0.20 -26.81
CA ASN A 267 -5.45 -1.28 -26.35
C ASN A 267 -4.03 -1.22 -26.96
N ARG A 268 -3.44 -0.01 -27.00
CA ARG A 268 -2.10 0.27 -27.51
C ARG A 268 -1.19 0.71 -26.40
N VAL A 269 0.08 0.34 -26.49
CA VAL A 269 1.14 0.81 -25.60
C VAL A 269 2.17 1.56 -26.45
N VAL A 270 2.38 2.83 -26.14
CA VAL A 270 3.35 3.68 -26.82
C VAL A 270 4.67 3.63 -26.08
N ILE A 271 5.75 3.38 -26.81
CA ILE A 271 7.09 3.33 -26.26
C ILE A 271 7.98 4.41 -26.88
N GLY A 272 8.91 4.92 -26.10
CA GLY A 272 9.83 5.97 -26.53
C GLY A 272 11.07 6.08 -25.68
N THR A 273 11.89 7.06 -25.93
CA THR A 273 13.09 7.40 -25.17
C THR A 273 12.74 8.09 -23.83
N ALA A 274 13.69 8.17 -22.90
CA ALA A 274 13.45 8.68 -21.55
C ALA A 274 13.03 10.16 -21.51
N ASP A 275 13.47 10.96 -22.48
CA ASP A 275 13.12 12.37 -22.62
C ASP A 275 11.61 12.60 -22.83
N LEU A 276 10.91 11.62 -23.40
CA LEU A 276 9.46 11.67 -23.58
C LEU A 276 8.65 11.36 -22.29
N LEU A 277 9.31 11.03 -21.20
CA LEU A 277 8.67 10.82 -19.90
C LEU A 277 8.47 12.11 -19.08
N GLY A 278 9.08 13.21 -19.52
CA GLY A 278 8.94 14.50 -18.86
C GLY A 278 7.50 15.02 -18.94
N VAL A 279 6.96 15.51 -17.82
CA VAL A 279 5.66 16.17 -17.75
C VAL A 279 5.78 17.50 -17.03
N ASP A 280 5.16 18.55 -17.57
CA ASP A 280 5.14 19.88 -16.98
C ASP A 280 3.94 20.10 -16.04
N LEU A 281 2.96 19.21 -16.12
CA LEU A 281 1.72 19.31 -15.37
C LEU A 281 1.27 17.93 -14.89
N ILE A 282 0.96 17.85 -13.58
CA ILE A 282 0.29 16.68 -12.98
C ILE A 282 -1.07 17.16 -12.49
N VAL A 283 -2.13 16.54 -12.98
CA VAL A 283 -3.50 16.81 -12.56
C VAL A 283 -3.93 15.76 -11.54
N GLY A 284 -4.44 16.22 -10.41
CA GLY A 284 -5.00 15.35 -9.36
C GLY A 284 -6.41 15.79 -8.99
N ASP A 285 -7.21 14.84 -8.53
CA ASP A 285 -8.56 15.07 -8.01
C ASP A 285 -8.69 14.52 -6.58
N HIS A 286 -9.83 14.79 -5.95
CA HIS A 286 -10.15 14.27 -4.60
C HIS A 286 -9.06 14.53 -3.56
N VAL A 287 -8.44 15.72 -3.61
CA VAL A 287 -7.38 16.13 -2.68
C VAL A 287 -7.88 16.06 -1.25
N ARG A 288 -7.10 15.41 -0.37
CA ARG A 288 -7.35 15.39 1.08
C ARG A 288 -6.27 16.17 1.81
N TRP A 289 -6.69 16.95 2.78
CA TRP A 289 -5.79 17.69 3.65
C TRP A 289 -5.85 17.14 5.06
N CYS A 290 -4.68 16.82 5.63
CA CYS A 290 -4.59 16.41 7.03
C CYS A 290 -4.79 17.55 8.03
N GLY A 291 -4.93 18.77 7.54
CA GLY A 291 -5.15 20.01 8.28
C GLY A 291 -5.98 21.00 7.47
N PRO A 292 -5.97 22.29 7.82
CA PRO A 292 -6.65 23.32 7.04
C PRO A 292 -6.18 23.33 5.59
N ALA A 293 -7.11 23.40 4.65
CA ALA A 293 -6.77 23.55 3.23
C ALA A 293 -5.99 24.86 3.02
N PRO A 294 -4.89 24.86 2.24
CA PRO A 294 -4.18 26.07 1.91
C PRO A 294 -5.03 26.98 1.02
N GLY A 295 -4.61 28.23 0.83
CA GLY A 295 -5.22 29.14 -0.11
C GLY A 295 -5.09 28.68 -1.58
N GLU A 296 -5.45 29.53 -2.52
CA GLU A 296 -5.55 29.18 -3.95
C GLU A 296 -4.24 28.67 -4.57
N ARG A 297 -3.08 29.08 -4.06
CA ARG A 297 -1.76 28.64 -4.54
C ARG A 297 -0.82 28.38 -3.37
N VAL A 298 -0.12 27.23 -3.42
CA VAL A 298 0.88 26.87 -2.45
C VAL A 298 2.08 26.22 -3.16
N ALA A 299 3.30 26.59 -2.76
CA ALA A 299 4.51 25.90 -3.19
C ALA A 299 4.75 24.71 -2.25
N LEU A 300 4.79 23.51 -2.79
CA LEU A 300 5.04 22.29 -2.03
C LEU A 300 5.79 21.26 -2.89
N GLY A 301 6.45 20.31 -2.21
CA GLY A 301 6.96 19.11 -2.86
C GLY A 301 5.85 18.06 -2.92
N ALA A 302 5.77 17.31 -4.02
CA ALA A 302 4.82 16.22 -4.20
C ALA A 302 5.54 14.90 -4.43
N GLN A 303 5.15 13.86 -3.71
CA GLN A 303 5.61 12.50 -3.96
C GLN A 303 4.58 11.77 -4.82
N VAL A 304 4.93 11.51 -6.08
CA VAL A 304 4.01 10.91 -7.08
C VAL A 304 4.22 9.40 -7.25
N ARG A 305 5.23 8.81 -6.61
CA ARG A 305 5.53 7.37 -6.65
C ARG A 305 5.99 6.88 -5.28
N ALA A 306 5.81 5.59 -5.02
CA ALA A 306 6.29 4.96 -3.78
C ALA A 306 7.82 4.98 -3.67
N HIS A 307 8.50 4.74 -4.78
CA HIS A 307 9.96 4.73 -4.89
C HIS A 307 10.37 5.50 -6.15
N GLY A 308 11.44 6.26 -6.06
CA GLY A 308 11.99 7.09 -7.14
C GLY A 308 12.15 8.55 -6.69
N GLU A 309 13.17 9.20 -7.24
CA GLU A 309 13.39 10.65 -7.11
C GLU A 309 12.44 11.41 -8.04
#